data_5a9a97076e9aea3112dc6d6c6385ad53
#
_entry.id   5a9a97076e9aea3112dc6d6c6385ad53
#
_cell.length_a   1.000
_cell.length_b   1.000
_cell.length_c   1.000
_cell.angle_alpha   90.00
_cell.angle_beta   90.00
_cell.angle_gamma   90.00
#
_symmetry.space_group_name_H-M   'P 1'
#
loop_
_entity.id
_entity.type
_entity.pdbx_description
1 polymer ?
#
loop_
_entity_poly.entity_id
_entity_poly.type
_entity_poly.pdbx_seq_one_letter_code
_entity_poly.pdbx_strand_id
1 'polypeptide(L)'
;PDYEVIGRTMAELIFSHIPSFGSVVLCAGNPKWEQHARIVQGFEDYMQENGAQNRIYLDNSCCIGSEAQRNILKPDVAACCSVLSQGSVMLVQGLQQCGKAGKVFAVGSDVFEENLDALRNRILDNIVQKNPYAQGYLGIKALVEYLVQGKAPEQRTIYVGSEVVFRSNAVMYDRDNFRGLLL
;
A
#
# COMPACT_ATOMS: atom_id res chain seq x y z
N PRO A 1 0.47 -9.34 8.23
CA PRO A 1 1.71 -9.14 7.49
C PRO A 1 2.76 -8.45 8.37
N ASP A 2 4.01 -8.41 7.91
CA ASP A 2 5.03 -7.54 8.47
C ASP A 2 4.87 -6.14 7.87
N TYR A 3 4.43 -5.19 8.69
CA TYR A 3 4.11 -3.84 8.23
C TYR A 3 5.36 -3.02 7.84
N GLU A 4 6.49 -3.28 8.49
CA GLU A 4 7.75 -2.64 8.15
C GLU A 4 8.25 -3.10 6.77
N VAL A 5 8.21 -4.42 6.51
CA VAL A 5 8.52 -4.98 5.19
C VAL A 5 7.60 -4.41 4.11
N ILE A 6 6.32 -4.20 4.40
CA ILE A 6 5.39 -3.54 3.45
C ILE A 6 5.86 -2.13 3.11
N GLY A 7 6.26 -1.35 4.11
CA GLY A 7 6.79 0.00 3.90
C GLY A 7 8.05 -0.01 3.03
N ARG A 8 8.97 -0.91 3.32
CA ARG A 8 10.20 -1.11 2.53
C ARG A 8 9.87 -1.48 1.08
N THR A 9 8.92 -2.40 0.87
CA THR A 9 8.48 -2.79 -0.49
C THR A 9 7.91 -1.60 -1.27
N MET A 10 7.07 -0.77 -0.64
CA MET A 10 6.53 0.44 -1.27
C MET A 10 7.65 1.43 -1.63
N ALA A 11 8.61 1.61 -0.73
CA ALA A 11 9.76 2.49 -0.95
C ALA A 11 10.65 1.98 -2.10
N GLU A 12 10.91 0.67 -2.17
CA GLU A 12 11.70 0.05 -3.23
C GLU A 12 11.06 0.22 -4.60
N LEU A 13 9.74 0.01 -4.70
CA LEU A 13 8.99 0.26 -5.93
C LEU A 13 9.15 1.71 -6.40
N ILE A 14 9.05 2.67 -5.49
CA ILE A 14 9.20 4.09 -5.82
C ILE A 14 10.64 4.41 -6.16
N PHE A 15 11.60 4.05 -5.31
CA PHE A 15 13.01 4.35 -5.49
C PHE A 15 13.57 3.85 -6.82
N SER A 16 13.08 2.67 -7.27
CA SER A 16 13.50 2.06 -8.53
C SER A 16 12.93 2.73 -9.79
N HIS A 17 11.91 3.60 -9.64
CA HIS A 17 11.17 4.14 -10.80
C HIS A 17 11.21 5.65 -10.94
N ILE A 18 11.64 6.38 -9.91
CA ILE A 18 11.65 7.85 -9.95
C ILE A 18 13.08 8.42 -9.94
N PRO A 19 13.28 9.62 -10.52
CA PRO A 19 14.57 10.29 -10.44
C PRO A 19 14.87 10.74 -8.99
N SER A 20 16.14 10.78 -8.63
CA SER A 20 16.62 11.11 -7.29
C SER A 20 16.24 12.51 -6.78
N PHE A 21 15.86 13.41 -7.68
CA PHE A 21 15.46 14.79 -7.35
C PHE A 21 13.93 14.99 -7.27
N GLY A 22 13.14 13.97 -7.59
CA GLY A 22 11.68 14.05 -7.50
C GLY A 22 11.19 13.95 -6.05
N SER A 23 10.05 14.58 -5.75
CA SER A 23 9.39 14.45 -4.45
C SER A 23 8.38 13.32 -4.44
N VAL A 24 8.15 12.75 -3.25
CA VAL A 24 7.19 11.67 -2.99
C VAL A 24 6.08 12.17 -2.07
N VAL A 25 4.83 11.91 -2.42
CA VAL A 25 3.68 12.13 -1.53
C VAL A 25 3.26 10.82 -0.90
N LEU A 26 3.32 10.72 0.43
CA LEU A 26 2.93 9.54 1.19
C LEU A 26 1.68 9.82 2.01
N CYS A 27 0.55 9.20 1.63
CA CYS A 27 -0.64 9.11 2.46
C CYS A 27 -0.37 8.16 3.63
N ALA A 28 0.10 8.73 4.74
CA ALA A 28 0.62 8.00 5.90
C ALA A 28 -0.48 7.47 6.84
N GLY A 29 -1.72 7.96 6.69
CA GLY A 29 -2.82 7.58 7.57
C GLY A 29 -2.66 8.10 9.00
N ASN A 30 -3.25 7.40 9.98
CA ASN A 30 -3.21 7.84 11.37
C ASN A 30 -1.94 7.33 12.06
N PRO A 31 -1.01 8.20 12.50
CA PRO A 31 0.24 7.80 13.12
C PRO A 31 0.08 7.14 14.51
N LYS A 32 -1.13 7.23 15.12
CA LYS A 32 -1.45 6.53 16.38
C LYS A 32 -1.76 5.04 16.16
N TRP A 33 -1.98 4.61 14.93
CA TRP A 33 -2.21 3.21 14.59
C TRP A 33 -0.87 2.55 14.26
N GLU A 34 -0.49 1.56 15.05
CA GLU A 34 0.81 0.89 14.93
C GLU A 34 1.12 0.40 13.51
N GLN A 35 0.14 -0.19 12.83
CA GLN A 35 0.34 -0.67 11.47
C GLN A 35 0.72 0.44 10.49
N HIS A 36 0.09 1.62 10.59
CA HIS A 36 0.41 2.76 9.73
C HIS A 36 1.80 3.32 10.05
N ALA A 37 2.09 3.50 11.34
CA ALA A 37 3.38 4.00 11.80
C ALA A 37 4.55 3.08 11.34
N ARG A 38 4.37 1.76 11.46
CA ARG A 38 5.40 0.79 11.02
C ARG A 38 5.59 0.76 9.50
N ILE A 39 4.51 0.91 8.71
CA ILE A 39 4.66 1.03 7.24
C ILE A 39 5.45 2.30 6.89
N VAL A 40 5.10 3.43 7.50
CA VAL A 40 5.81 4.71 7.27
C VAL A 40 7.27 4.57 7.68
N GLN A 41 7.55 3.99 8.84
CA GLN A 41 8.92 3.78 9.32
C GLN A 41 9.74 2.94 8.33
N GLY A 42 9.21 1.78 7.90
CA GLY A 42 9.90 0.93 6.93
C GLY A 42 10.14 1.62 5.59
N PHE A 43 9.21 2.48 5.17
CA PHE A 43 9.37 3.31 3.97
C PHE A 43 10.53 4.29 4.12
N GLU A 44 10.55 5.05 5.20
CA GLU A 44 11.59 6.07 5.46
C GLU A 44 12.96 5.42 5.65
N ASP A 45 13.04 4.32 6.40
CA ASP A 45 14.28 3.56 6.61
C ASP A 45 14.87 3.07 5.29
N TYR A 46 14.06 2.48 4.41
CA TYR A 46 14.52 2.03 3.09
C TYR A 46 15.07 3.19 2.26
N MET A 47 14.35 4.30 2.20
CA MET A 47 14.79 5.49 1.44
C MET A 47 16.10 6.03 1.99
N GLN A 48 16.25 6.10 3.31
CA GLN A 48 17.47 6.57 3.97
C GLN A 48 18.66 5.64 3.72
N GLU A 49 18.49 4.32 3.92
CA GLU A 49 19.53 3.31 3.74
C GLU A 49 20.09 3.29 2.31
N ASN A 50 19.23 3.58 1.32
CA ASN A 50 19.62 3.62 -0.08
C ASN A 50 20.06 5.00 -0.57
N GLY A 51 20.25 5.96 0.35
CA GLY A 51 20.76 7.30 0.03
C GLY A 51 19.82 8.15 -0.82
N ALA A 52 18.51 7.92 -0.73
CA ALA A 52 17.53 8.70 -1.46
C ALA A 52 17.57 10.17 -1.08
N GLN A 53 17.61 11.07 -2.07
CA GLN A 53 17.56 12.52 -1.89
C GLN A 53 16.13 13.08 -2.08
N ASN A 54 15.16 12.19 -2.28
CA ASN A 54 13.79 12.56 -2.53
C ASN A 54 13.15 13.17 -1.28
N ARG A 55 12.49 14.31 -1.45
CA ARG A 55 11.68 14.91 -0.40
C ARG A 55 10.38 14.14 -0.23
N ILE A 56 10.07 13.70 0.99
CA ILE A 56 8.84 13.00 1.33
C ILE A 56 7.85 13.99 1.96
N TYR A 57 6.65 14.10 1.38
CA TYR A 57 5.52 14.84 1.94
C TYR A 57 4.56 13.85 2.59
N LEU A 58 4.53 13.84 3.92
CA LEU A 58 3.62 13.00 4.69
C LEU A 58 2.25 13.66 4.84
N ASP A 59 1.18 12.92 4.56
CA ASP A 59 -0.19 13.33 4.87
C ASP A 59 -0.84 12.31 5.81
N ASN A 60 -1.11 12.76 7.02
CA ASN A 60 -1.76 11.95 8.06
C ASN A 60 -3.29 12.02 8.03
N SER A 61 -3.88 12.89 7.21
CA SER A 61 -5.33 13.08 7.15
C SER A 61 -6.01 12.13 6.17
N CYS A 62 -5.37 11.88 5.02
CA CYS A 62 -5.87 11.05 3.93
C CYS A 62 -7.36 11.31 3.61
N CYS A 63 -7.76 12.58 3.50
CA CYS A 63 -9.13 12.98 3.17
C CYS A 63 -9.19 13.87 1.93
N ILE A 64 -10.35 13.92 1.26
CA ILE A 64 -10.55 14.78 0.09
C ILE A 64 -10.24 16.24 0.47
N GLY A 65 -9.46 16.95 -0.37
CA GLY A 65 -8.95 18.28 -0.03
C GLY A 65 -7.78 18.27 0.95
N SER A 66 -7.22 17.09 1.23
CA SER A 66 -6.11 16.88 2.13
C SER A 66 -4.81 17.55 1.68
N GLU A 67 -3.83 17.53 2.57
CA GLU A 67 -2.49 18.01 2.26
C GLU A 67 -1.83 17.17 1.16
N ALA A 68 -2.08 15.85 1.09
CA ALA A 68 -1.60 15.01 0.01
C ALA A 68 -2.11 15.49 -1.35
N GLN A 69 -3.39 15.82 -1.45
CA GLN A 69 -3.97 16.31 -2.70
C GLN A 69 -3.36 17.64 -3.14
N ARG A 70 -3.09 18.55 -2.18
CA ARG A 70 -2.37 19.80 -2.46
C ARG A 70 -0.90 19.56 -2.84
N ASN A 71 -0.25 18.59 -2.20
CA ASN A 71 1.13 18.24 -2.48
C ASN A 71 1.29 17.59 -3.86
N ILE A 72 0.33 16.77 -4.32
CA ILE A 72 0.33 16.19 -5.67
C ILE A 72 0.38 17.28 -6.76
N LEU A 73 -0.18 18.47 -6.51
CA LEU A 73 -0.13 19.60 -7.45
C LEU A 73 1.27 20.17 -7.65
N LYS A 74 2.20 19.95 -6.74
CA LYS A 74 3.57 20.48 -6.86
C LYS A 74 4.27 19.93 -8.11
N PRO A 75 5.04 20.76 -8.83
CA PRO A 75 5.63 20.35 -10.11
C PRO A 75 6.71 19.30 -9.98
N ASP A 76 7.36 19.21 -8.82
CA ASP A 76 8.47 18.30 -8.53
C ASP A 76 8.02 16.92 -8.05
N VAL A 77 6.72 16.67 -7.87
CA VAL A 77 6.21 15.37 -7.43
C VAL A 77 6.34 14.34 -8.54
N ALA A 78 7.17 13.34 -8.28
CA ALA A 78 7.46 12.22 -9.17
C ALA A 78 6.72 10.94 -8.77
N ALA A 79 6.39 10.77 -7.49
CA ALA A 79 5.63 9.60 -7.03
C ALA A 79 4.66 9.94 -5.91
N CYS A 80 3.67 9.05 -5.74
CA CYS A 80 2.80 9.03 -4.58
C CYS A 80 2.45 7.60 -4.18
N CYS A 81 2.22 7.39 -2.88
CA CYS A 81 1.72 6.11 -2.38
C CYS A 81 0.82 6.29 -1.16
N SER A 82 0.11 5.22 -0.82
CA SER A 82 -0.75 5.20 0.37
C SER A 82 -0.51 3.96 1.20
N VAL A 83 -0.43 4.11 2.53
CA VAL A 83 -0.32 2.99 3.48
C VAL A 83 -1.68 2.32 3.76
N LEU A 84 -2.78 2.93 3.34
CA LEU A 84 -4.15 2.45 3.58
C LEU A 84 -4.98 2.43 2.31
N SER A 85 -5.95 1.51 2.26
CA SER A 85 -6.82 1.30 1.10
C SER A 85 -7.62 2.55 0.73
N GLN A 86 -8.27 3.20 1.70
CA GLN A 86 -9.03 4.42 1.48
C GLN A 86 -8.16 5.57 0.96
N GLY A 87 -6.93 5.70 1.44
CA GLY A 87 -5.98 6.69 0.94
C GLY A 87 -5.61 6.47 -0.53
N SER A 88 -5.60 5.22 -1.01
CA SER A 88 -5.36 4.91 -2.42
C SER A 88 -6.46 5.47 -3.32
N VAL A 89 -7.73 5.30 -2.94
CA VAL A 89 -8.87 5.88 -3.69
C VAL A 89 -8.71 7.39 -3.80
N MET A 90 -8.30 8.02 -2.72
CA MET A 90 -8.14 9.48 -2.66
C MET A 90 -6.96 9.97 -3.48
N LEU A 91 -5.85 9.22 -3.50
CA LEU A 91 -4.73 9.51 -4.39
C LEU A 91 -5.16 9.42 -5.86
N VAL A 92 -5.89 8.36 -6.23
CA VAL A 92 -6.44 8.18 -7.59
C VAL A 92 -7.31 9.38 -7.99
N GLN A 93 -8.25 9.77 -7.14
CA GLN A 93 -9.11 10.93 -7.39
C GLN A 93 -8.30 12.23 -7.52
N GLY A 94 -7.32 12.43 -6.63
CA GLY A 94 -6.43 13.59 -6.68
C GLY A 94 -5.62 13.65 -7.97
N LEU A 95 -5.02 12.53 -8.40
CA LEU A 95 -4.26 12.44 -9.65
C LEU A 95 -5.13 12.74 -10.87
N GLN A 96 -6.37 12.25 -10.90
CA GLN A 96 -7.33 12.53 -11.98
C GLN A 96 -7.71 14.01 -12.02
N GLN A 97 -8.10 14.59 -10.88
CA GLN A 97 -8.50 15.99 -10.77
C GLN A 97 -7.38 16.96 -11.16
N CYS A 98 -6.12 16.59 -10.87
CA CYS A 98 -4.95 17.41 -11.19
C CYS A 98 -4.38 17.16 -12.60
N GLY A 99 -4.95 16.24 -13.39
CA GLY A 99 -4.44 15.87 -14.71
C GLY A 99 -3.05 15.20 -14.66
N LYS A 100 -2.70 14.58 -13.54
CA LYS A 100 -1.42 13.87 -13.31
C LYS A 100 -1.56 12.34 -13.34
N ALA A 101 -2.74 11.81 -13.58
CA ALA A 101 -2.97 10.39 -13.79
C ALA A 101 -2.05 9.84 -14.91
N GLY A 102 -1.32 8.78 -14.63
CA GLY A 102 -0.34 8.17 -15.52
C GLY A 102 0.95 8.99 -15.78
N LYS A 103 1.14 10.11 -15.07
CA LYS A 103 2.35 10.96 -15.15
C LYS A 103 3.19 10.93 -13.88
N VAL A 104 2.60 10.55 -12.77
CA VAL A 104 3.23 10.40 -11.46
C VAL A 104 3.19 8.92 -11.13
N PHE A 105 4.31 8.33 -10.71
CA PHE A 105 4.37 6.93 -10.32
C PHE A 105 3.53 6.72 -9.06
N ALA A 106 2.54 5.84 -9.10
CA ALA A 106 1.55 5.72 -8.04
C ALA A 106 1.43 4.28 -7.51
N VAL A 107 1.59 4.11 -6.20
CA VAL A 107 1.47 2.83 -5.51
C VAL A 107 0.27 2.85 -4.57
N GLY A 108 -0.68 1.95 -4.82
CA GLY A 108 -1.87 1.77 -3.99
C GLY A 108 -1.68 0.72 -2.89
N SER A 109 -2.64 0.68 -1.97
CA SER A 109 -2.73 -0.29 -0.88
C SER A 109 -4.00 -1.10 -0.99
N ASP A 110 -3.87 -2.40 -0.88
CA ASP A 110 -4.92 -3.41 -0.91
C ASP A 110 -5.72 -3.51 -2.22
N VAL A 111 -6.11 -4.74 -2.53
CA VAL A 111 -6.87 -5.06 -3.74
C VAL A 111 -8.36 -5.00 -3.45
N PHE A 112 -9.05 -4.12 -4.18
CA PHE A 112 -10.49 -4.01 -4.28
C PHE A 112 -10.83 -3.37 -5.63
N GLU A 113 -12.10 -3.32 -5.99
CA GLU A 113 -12.53 -3.01 -7.35
C GLU A 113 -11.99 -1.67 -7.88
N GLU A 114 -12.09 -0.60 -7.08
CA GLU A 114 -11.64 0.75 -7.47
C GLU A 114 -10.12 0.79 -7.69
N ASN A 115 -9.34 0.09 -6.86
CA ASN A 115 -7.89 0.03 -7.03
C ASN A 115 -7.48 -0.82 -8.23
N LEU A 116 -8.17 -1.94 -8.49
CA LEU A 116 -7.95 -2.75 -9.69
C LEU A 116 -8.27 -1.96 -10.96
N ASP A 117 -9.37 -1.23 -10.97
CA ASP A 117 -9.72 -0.37 -12.09
C ASP A 117 -8.71 0.75 -12.31
N ALA A 118 -8.24 1.38 -11.23
CA ALA A 118 -7.18 2.38 -11.31
C ALA A 118 -5.86 1.79 -11.86
N LEU A 119 -5.51 0.55 -11.46
CA LEU A 119 -4.34 -0.16 -11.97
C LEU A 119 -4.49 -0.49 -13.47
N ARG A 120 -5.66 -1.00 -13.90
CA ARG A 120 -5.97 -1.30 -15.31
C ARG A 120 -5.93 -0.05 -16.17
N ASN A 121 -6.47 1.05 -15.66
CA ASN A 121 -6.50 2.34 -16.33
C ASN A 121 -5.19 3.14 -16.23
N ARG A 122 -4.12 2.54 -15.69
CA ARG A 122 -2.78 3.14 -15.57
C ARG A 122 -2.75 4.42 -14.74
N ILE A 123 -3.62 4.54 -13.74
CA ILE A 123 -3.59 5.61 -12.76
C ILE A 123 -2.72 5.18 -11.58
N LEU A 124 -2.86 3.90 -11.16
CA LEU A 124 -1.89 3.22 -10.29
C LEU A 124 -0.93 2.38 -11.14
N ASP A 125 0.32 2.33 -10.73
CA ASP A 125 1.36 1.48 -11.35
C ASP A 125 1.44 0.12 -10.67
N ASN A 126 1.29 0.10 -9.34
CA ASN A 126 1.30 -1.10 -8.52
C ASN A 126 0.30 -0.98 -7.36
N ILE A 127 -0.08 -2.13 -6.81
CA ILE A 127 -0.81 -2.23 -5.55
C ILE A 127 -0.03 -3.17 -4.63
N VAL A 128 0.19 -2.78 -3.37
CA VAL A 128 0.73 -3.67 -2.35
C VAL A 128 -0.42 -4.28 -1.56
N GLN A 129 -0.65 -5.59 -1.78
CA GLN A 129 -1.72 -6.36 -1.14
C GLN A 129 -1.22 -6.93 0.20
N LYS A 130 -1.92 -6.59 1.27
CA LYS A 130 -1.60 -7.03 2.64
C LYS A 130 -2.30 -8.34 3.05
N ASN A 131 -3.02 -8.95 2.13
CA ASN A 131 -3.76 -10.20 2.27
C ASN A 131 -4.70 -10.22 3.50
N PRO A 132 -5.71 -9.35 3.55
CA PRO A 132 -6.67 -9.28 4.66
C PRO A 132 -7.49 -10.58 4.81
N TYR A 133 -7.68 -11.33 3.72
CA TYR A 133 -8.36 -12.60 3.75
C TYR A 133 -7.60 -13.63 4.61
N ALA A 134 -6.31 -13.84 4.33
CA ALA A 134 -5.48 -14.77 5.10
C ALA A 134 -5.35 -14.33 6.56
N GLN A 135 -5.29 -13.02 6.83
CA GLN A 135 -5.30 -12.50 8.21
C GLN A 135 -6.57 -12.91 8.95
N GLY A 136 -7.75 -12.69 8.35
CA GLY A 136 -9.03 -13.08 8.94
C GLY A 136 -9.16 -14.60 9.09
N TYR A 137 -8.85 -15.36 8.04
CA TYR A 137 -8.94 -16.81 8.05
C TYR A 137 -8.05 -17.45 9.12
N LEU A 138 -6.77 -17.10 9.17
CA LEU A 138 -5.83 -17.67 10.14
C LEU A 138 -6.15 -17.26 11.57
N GLY A 139 -6.63 -16.02 11.77
CA GLY A 139 -7.08 -15.56 13.08
C GLY A 139 -8.27 -16.37 13.62
N ILE A 140 -9.30 -16.55 12.79
CA ILE A 140 -10.47 -17.36 13.14
C ILE A 140 -10.10 -18.83 13.32
N LYS A 141 -9.27 -19.38 12.42
CA LYS A 141 -8.79 -20.77 12.53
C LYS A 141 -8.08 -21.03 13.87
N ALA A 142 -7.12 -20.16 14.23
CA ALA A 142 -6.39 -20.27 15.50
C ALA A 142 -7.33 -20.18 16.71
N LEU A 143 -8.32 -19.30 16.67
CA LEU A 143 -9.32 -19.16 17.72
C LEU A 143 -10.18 -20.41 17.86
N VAL A 144 -10.66 -20.97 16.75
CA VAL A 144 -11.46 -22.21 16.77
C VAL A 144 -10.64 -23.41 17.27
N GLU A 145 -9.41 -23.58 16.82
CA GLU A 145 -8.52 -24.64 17.29
C GLU A 145 -8.28 -24.52 18.82
N TYR A 146 -8.10 -23.32 19.32
CA TYR A 146 -7.93 -23.10 20.76
C TYR A 146 -9.21 -23.41 21.55
N LEU A 147 -10.37 -22.90 21.14
CA LEU A 147 -11.63 -23.06 21.88
C LEU A 147 -12.21 -24.47 21.80
N VAL A 148 -12.05 -25.16 20.66
CA VAL A 148 -12.68 -26.48 20.44
C VAL A 148 -11.73 -27.61 20.77
N GLN A 149 -10.44 -27.45 20.48
CA GLN A 149 -9.44 -28.52 20.62
C GLN A 149 -8.47 -28.29 21.77
N GLY A 150 -8.50 -27.14 22.44
CA GLY A 150 -7.53 -26.74 23.47
C GLY A 150 -6.13 -26.49 22.94
N LYS A 151 -5.97 -26.38 21.60
CA LYS A 151 -4.67 -26.24 20.94
C LYS A 151 -4.30 -24.77 20.83
N ALA A 152 -3.37 -24.30 21.66
CA ALA A 152 -2.81 -22.95 21.54
C ALA A 152 -1.90 -22.84 20.32
N PRO A 153 -1.84 -21.66 19.66
CA PRO A 153 -0.86 -21.41 18.61
C PRO A 153 0.57 -21.60 19.11
N GLU A 154 1.41 -22.24 18.30
CA GLU A 154 2.83 -22.47 18.65
C GLU A 154 3.64 -21.17 18.71
N GLN A 155 3.21 -20.17 17.93
CA GLN A 155 3.86 -18.87 17.85
C GLN A 155 2.90 -17.77 18.32
N ARG A 156 3.44 -16.79 19.06
CA ARG A 156 2.68 -15.62 19.50
C ARG A 156 2.17 -14.75 18.33
N THR A 157 2.92 -14.74 17.23
CA THR A 157 2.62 -13.95 16.03
C THR A 157 2.71 -14.84 14.80
N ILE A 158 1.67 -14.84 13.99
CA ILE A 158 1.62 -15.52 12.70
C ILE A 158 1.70 -14.46 11.62
N TYR A 159 2.80 -14.44 10.87
CA TYR A 159 2.97 -13.53 9.74
C TYR A 159 2.24 -14.06 8.50
N VAL A 160 1.55 -13.15 7.82
CA VAL A 160 0.90 -13.39 6.54
C VAL A 160 1.71 -12.72 5.44
N GLY A 161 1.91 -13.37 4.32
CA GLY A 161 2.60 -12.80 3.17
C GLY A 161 1.88 -11.58 2.60
N SER A 162 2.66 -10.66 2.04
CA SER A 162 2.18 -9.56 1.21
C SER A 162 2.63 -9.76 -0.23
N GLU A 163 1.93 -9.17 -1.19
CA GLU A 163 2.20 -9.31 -2.62
C GLU A 163 2.19 -7.96 -3.31
N VAL A 164 3.02 -7.84 -4.35
CA VAL A 164 2.94 -6.71 -5.29
C VAL A 164 2.07 -7.11 -6.48
N VAL A 165 1.00 -6.36 -6.67
CA VAL A 165 0.09 -6.55 -7.80
C VAL A 165 0.46 -5.58 -8.91
N PHE A 166 0.81 -6.15 -10.05
CA PHE A 166 1.06 -5.51 -11.32
C PHE A 166 -0.15 -5.66 -12.24
N ARG A 167 -0.21 -4.91 -13.32
CA ARG A 167 -1.26 -5.14 -14.35
C ARG A 167 -1.25 -6.56 -14.90
N SER A 168 -0.08 -7.17 -15.00
CA SER A 168 0.08 -8.53 -15.54
C SER A 168 -0.53 -9.62 -14.67
N ASN A 169 -0.51 -9.47 -13.35
CA ASN A 169 -1.08 -10.45 -12.41
C ASN A 169 -2.42 -10.00 -11.80
N ALA A 170 -2.91 -8.82 -12.17
CA ALA A 170 -4.21 -8.30 -11.68
C ALA A 170 -5.39 -9.22 -12.02
N VAL A 171 -5.28 -10.00 -13.11
CA VAL A 171 -6.28 -11.00 -13.51
C VAL A 171 -6.54 -12.08 -12.45
N MET A 172 -5.56 -12.34 -11.57
CA MET A 172 -5.71 -13.32 -10.48
C MET A 172 -6.68 -12.83 -9.39
N TYR A 173 -6.98 -11.54 -9.36
CA TYR A 173 -7.91 -10.92 -8.41
C TYR A 173 -9.29 -10.64 -9.00
N ASP A 174 -9.55 -11.06 -10.24
CA ASP A 174 -10.89 -10.99 -10.81
C ASP A 174 -11.83 -11.93 -10.06
N ARG A 175 -13.08 -11.51 -9.86
CA ARG A 175 -14.09 -12.24 -9.06
C ARG A 175 -14.24 -13.70 -9.48
N ASP A 176 -14.09 -13.99 -10.77
CA ASP A 176 -14.20 -15.34 -11.31
C ASP A 176 -12.94 -16.20 -11.08
N ASN A 177 -11.79 -15.60 -10.82
CA ASN A 177 -10.50 -16.25 -10.62
C ASN A 177 -10.02 -16.28 -9.16
N PHE A 178 -10.80 -15.72 -8.23
CA PHE A 178 -10.42 -15.58 -6.81
C PHE A 178 -10.17 -16.90 -6.07
N ARG A 179 -10.43 -18.04 -6.72
CA ARG A 179 -10.27 -19.39 -6.17
C ARG A 179 -8.82 -19.83 -5.96
N GLY A 180 -7.84 -19.15 -6.55
CA GLY A 180 -6.42 -19.54 -6.51
C GLY A 180 -5.58 -18.90 -5.42
N LEU A 181 -6.08 -17.87 -4.72
CA LEU A 181 -5.31 -17.09 -3.74
C LEU A 181 -5.56 -17.48 -2.28
N LEU A 182 -6.20 -18.60 -2.05
CA LEU A 182 -6.74 -18.99 -0.74
C LEU A 182 -5.80 -19.83 0.12
N LEU A 183 -4.58 -20.14 -0.31
CA LEU A 183 -3.59 -20.90 0.49
C LEU A 183 -2.18 -20.40 0.25
#